data_adec3536310df6ba0e18b53fdcf27ca8
#
_entry.id   adec3536310df6ba0e18b53fdcf27ca8
#
_cell.length_a   1.000
_cell.length_b   1.000
_cell.length_c   1.000
_cell.angle_alpha   90.00
_cell.angle_beta   90.00
_cell.angle_gamma   90.00
#
_symmetry.space_group_name_H-M   'P 1'
#
loop_
_entity.id
_entity.type
_entity.pdbx_description
1 polymer ?
#
loop_
_entity_poly.entity_id
_entity_poly.type
_entity_poly.pdbx_seq_one_letter_code
_entity_poly.pdbx_strand_id
1 'polypeptide(L)'
;MKEQWESQVWQRVRQPMAASGENLRVLRRESMCLAGIYRKLENTLRGSSREQAAVLYRQELENEAILRGLERLSGGDSGPMRPVSPPEEGTARLLNQCFRSTCRAQIEYLARSAEPETGIVFRLLADNAAARCAQIARLLGSLG
;
A
#
# COMPACT_ATOMS: atom_id res chain seq x y z
N MET A 1 30.28 -8.26 3.56
CA MET A 1 28.97 -7.78 4.00
C MET A 1 28.38 -6.70 3.12
N LYS A 2 29.18 -5.73 2.71
CA LYS A 2 28.74 -4.69 1.78
C LYS A 2 28.31 -5.27 0.41
N GLU A 3 28.98 -6.32 -0.02
CA GLU A 3 28.70 -7.00 -1.30
C GLU A 3 27.41 -7.82 -1.30
N GLN A 4 26.99 -8.34 -0.13
CA GLN A 4 25.78 -9.15 -0.04
C GLN A 4 24.51 -8.34 -0.25
N TRP A 5 24.38 -7.18 0.36
CA TRP A 5 23.17 -6.36 0.17
C TRP A 5 23.13 -5.75 -1.22
N GLU A 6 24.27 -5.39 -1.79
CA GLU A 6 24.34 -4.90 -3.17
C GLU A 6 23.90 -6.00 -4.13
N SER A 7 24.36 -7.23 -3.92
CA SER A 7 23.95 -8.39 -4.70
C SER A 7 22.44 -8.63 -4.62
N GLN A 8 21.85 -8.52 -3.43
CA GLN A 8 20.42 -8.70 -3.23
C GLN A 8 19.61 -7.60 -3.94
N VAL A 9 20.06 -6.34 -3.87
CA VAL A 9 19.42 -5.23 -4.57
C VAL A 9 19.47 -5.45 -6.08
N TRP A 10 20.62 -5.85 -6.61
CA TRP A 10 20.77 -6.12 -8.04
C TRP A 10 19.93 -7.30 -8.48
N GLN A 11 19.79 -8.34 -7.67
CA GLN A 11 18.92 -9.47 -7.97
C GLN A 11 17.45 -9.04 -8.05
N ARG A 12 17.01 -8.18 -7.12
CA ARG A 12 15.65 -7.63 -7.15
C ARG A 12 15.39 -6.83 -8.42
N VAL A 13 16.38 -6.06 -8.87
CA VAL A 13 16.26 -5.25 -10.09
C VAL A 13 16.27 -6.13 -11.34
N ARG A 14 17.07 -7.21 -11.35
CA ARG A 14 17.24 -8.08 -12.53
C ARG A 14 16.14 -9.11 -12.68
N GLN A 15 15.44 -9.47 -11.62
CA GLN A 15 14.41 -10.50 -11.64
C GLN A 15 13.08 -9.98 -11.08
N PRO A 16 12.53 -8.89 -11.66
CA PRO A 16 11.31 -8.31 -11.12
C PRO A 16 10.12 -9.28 -11.14
N MET A 17 10.01 -10.13 -12.16
CA MET A 17 8.89 -11.06 -12.29
C MET A 17 9.00 -12.25 -11.34
N ALA A 18 10.21 -12.78 -11.11
CA ALA A 18 10.42 -13.91 -10.20
C ALA A 18 10.21 -13.49 -8.74
N ALA A 19 10.63 -12.27 -8.39
CA ALA A 19 10.44 -11.72 -7.06
C ALA A 19 9.04 -11.16 -6.84
N SER A 20 8.26 -10.96 -7.93
CA SER A 20 6.95 -10.29 -7.90
C SER A 20 5.96 -10.95 -6.96
N GLY A 21 5.89 -12.29 -6.93
CA GLY A 21 4.89 -13.01 -6.14
C GLY A 21 5.00 -12.70 -4.66
N GLU A 22 6.20 -12.75 -4.11
CA GLU A 22 6.45 -12.45 -2.70
C GLU A 22 6.26 -10.96 -2.40
N ASN A 23 6.79 -10.09 -3.26
CA ASN A 23 6.66 -8.65 -3.08
C ASN A 23 5.22 -8.19 -3.17
N LEU A 24 4.43 -8.78 -4.08
CA LEU A 24 3.01 -8.47 -4.20
C LEU A 24 2.25 -8.89 -2.94
N ARG A 25 2.60 -10.04 -2.37
CA ARG A 25 1.99 -10.49 -1.12
C ARG A 25 2.30 -9.56 0.04
N VAL A 26 3.53 -9.08 0.14
CA VAL A 26 3.92 -8.09 1.15
C VAL A 26 3.14 -6.79 0.96
N LEU A 27 3.03 -6.31 -0.27
CA LEU A 27 2.26 -5.10 -0.58
C LEU A 27 0.78 -5.28 -0.23
N ARG A 28 0.22 -6.46 -0.49
CA ARG A 28 -1.17 -6.79 -0.11
C ARG A 28 -1.36 -6.75 1.41
N ARG A 29 -0.41 -7.33 2.16
CA ARG A 29 -0.45 -7.31 3.63
C ARG A 29 -0.36 -5.90 4.16
N GLU A 30 0.50 -5.07 3.57
CA GLU A 30 0.61 -3.67 3.95
C GLU A 30 -0.71 -2.93 3.72
N SER A 31 -1.36 -3.15 2.57
CA SER A 31 -2.68 -2.57 2.31
C SER A 31 -3.70 -2.97 3.39
N MET A 32 -3.66 -4.21 3.84
CA MET A 32 -4.58 -4.68 4.87
C MET A 32 -4.26 -4.12 6.25
N CYS A 33 -2.99 -3.87 6.54
CA CYS A 33 -2.60 -3.15 7.75
C CYS A 33 -3.11 -1.72 7.73
N LEU A 34 -2.97 -1.02 6.61
CA LEU A 34 -3.47 0.34 6.45
C LEU A 34 -4.99 0.37 6.51
N ALA A 35 -5.67 -0.58 5.87
CA ALA A 35 -7.12 -0.69 5.94
C ALA A 35 -7.61 -0.83 7.39
N GLY A 36 -6.92 -1.62 8.19
CA GLY A 36 -7.23 -1.77 9.61
C GLY A 36 -7.11 -0.46 10.37
N ILE A 37 -6.08 0.33 10.06
CA ILE A 37 -5.89 1.66 10.65
C ILE A 37 -7.04 2.58 10.25
N TYR A 38 -7.36 2.66 8.96
CA TYR A 38 -8.44 3.55 8.49
C TYR A 38 -9.79 3.17 9.08
N ARG A 39 -10.05 1.88 9.25
CA ARG A 39 -11.29 1.43 9.88
C ARG A 39 -11.37 1.87 11.36
N LYS A 40 -10.27 1.76 12.08
CA LYS A 40 -10.19 2.27 13.45
C LYS A 40 -10.42 3.78 13.49
N LEU A 41 -9.81 4.52 12.58
CA LEU A 41 -9.96 5.97 12.49
C LEU A 41 -11.39 6.36 12.14
N GLU A 42 -12.04 5.62 11.24
CA GLU A 42 -13.46 5.83 10.91
C GLU A 42 -14.34 5.72 12.16
N ASN A 43 -14.03 4.81 13.06
CA ASN A 43 -14.76 4.64 14.30
C ASN A 43 -14.40 5.67 15.39
N THR A 44 -13.24 6.32 15.25
CA THR A 44 -12.74 7.29 16.23
C THR A 44 -13.03 8.73 15.83
N LEU A 45 -12.91 9.04 14.52
CA LEU A 45 -13.09 10.39 13.99
C LEU A 45 -14.58 10.69 13.75
N ARG A 46 -14.88 11.98 13.55
CA ARG A 46 -16.24 12.46 13.34
C ARG A 46 -16.29 13.42 12.17
N GLY A 47 -17.49 13.61 11.61
CA GLY A 47 -17.73 14.57 10.53
C GLY A 47 -16.97 14.23 9.26
N SER A 48 -16.41 15.22 8.60
CA SER A 48 -15.71 15.05 7.33
C SER A 48 -14.44 14.20 7.48
N SER A 49 -13.78 14.26 8.64
CA SER A 49 -12.60 13.43 8.89
C SER A 49 -12.95 11.94 8.90
N ARG A 50 -14.09 11.59 9.48
CA ARG A 50 -14.60 10.21 9.46
C ARG A 50 -14.87 9.76 8.03
N GLU A 51 -15.52 10.60 7.22
CA GLU A 51 -15.81 10.29 5.83
C GLU A 51 -14.52 10.10 5.01
N GLN A 52 -13.51 10.92 5.25
CA GLN A 52 -12.22 10.78 4.61
C GLN A 52 -11.55 9.44 4.98
N ALA A 53 -11.61 9.04 6.23
CA ALA A 53 -11.09 7.75 6.67
C ALA A 53 -11.83 6.59 6.00
N ALA A 54 -13.16 6.70 5.86
CA ALA A 54 -13.97 5.69 5.19
C ALA A 54 -13.59 5.55 3.71
N VAL A 55 -13.31 6.67 3.03
CA VAL A 55 -12.86 6.65 1.63
C VAL A 55 -11.49 5.98 1.52
N LEU A 56 -10.55 6.33 2.40
CA LEU A 56 -9.22 5.71 2.42
C LEU A 56 -9.31 4.21 2.67
N TYR A 57 -10.20 3.79 3.55
CA TYR A 57 -10.44 2.37 3.83
C TYR A 57 -10.85 1.62 2.54
N ARG A 58 -11.84 2.14 1.83
CA ARG A 58 -12.31 1.52 0.60
C ARG A 58 -11.22 1.48 -0.48
N GLN A 59 -10.44 2.55 -0.58
CA GLN A 59 -9.35 2.62 -1.54
C GLN A 59 -8.27 1.57 -1.26
N GLU A 60 -7.98 1.30 0.01
CA GLU A 60 -7.02 0.24 0.36
C GLU A 60 -7.55 -1.16 0.03
N LEU A 61 -8.84 -1.38 0.21
CA LEU A 61 -9.45 -2.65 -0.20
C LEU A 61 -9.36 -2.84 -1.72
N GLU A 62 -9.58 -1.78 -2.49
CA GLU A 62 -9.43 -1.81 -3.95
C GLU A 62 -7.97 -2.05 -4.35
N ASN A 63 -7.04 -1.42 -3.65
CA ASN A 63 -5.60 -1.59 -3.89
C ASN A 63 -5.20 -3.05 -3.70
N GLU A 64 -5.65 -3.67 -2.61
CA GLU A 64 -5.40 -5.09 -2.36
C GLU A 64 -5.98 -5.97 -3.46
N ALA A 65 -7.20 -5.67 -3.91
CA ALA A 65 -7.84 -6.43 -4.97
C ALA A 65 -7.06 -6.38 -6.30
N ILE A 66 -6.53 -5.20 -6.66
CA ILE A 66 -5.70 -5.05 -7.85
C ILE A 66 -4.40 -5.85 -7.71
N LEU A 67 -3.73 -5.74 -6.56
CA LEU A 67 -2.51 -6.49 -6.27
C LEU A 67 -2.75 -8.00 -6.32
N ARG A 68 -3.90 -8.44 -5.82
CA ARG A 68 -4.29 -9.86 -5.86
C ARG A 68 -4.46 -10.34 -7.30
N GLY A 69 -5.05 -9.51 -8.15
CA GLY A 69 -5.15 -9.80 -9.58
C GLY A 69 -3.78 -9.96 -10.23
N LEU A 70 -2.84 -9.05 -9.92
CA LEU A 70 -1.47 -9.14 -10.40
C LEU A 70 -0.77 -10.40 -9.90
N GLU A 71 -0.98 -10.75 -8.64
CA GLU A 71 -0.41 -11.97 -8.07
C GLU A 71 -0.90 -13.22 -8.78
N ARG A 72 -2.19 -13.26 -9.13
CA ARG A 72 -2.76 -14.38 -9.90
C ARG A 72 -2.11 -14.49 -11.28
N LEU A 73 -1.86 -13.38 -11.94
CA LEU A 73 -1.18 -13.38 -13.24
C LEU A 73 0.24 -13.93 -13.12
N SER A 74 0.88 -13.79 -11.97
CA SER A 74 2.22 -14.33 -11.71
C SER A 74 2.19 -15.79 -11.25
N GLY A 75 1.02 -16.44 -11.22
CA GLY A 75 0.88 -17.84 -10.82
C GLY A 75 0.60 -18.04 -9.33
N GLY A 76 0.50 -16.97 -8.56
CA GLY A 76 0.13 -17.06 -7.15
C GLY A 76 -1.36 -17.30 -7.01
N ASP A 77 -1.74 -18.09 -6.01
CA ASP A 77 -3.15 -18.35 -5.71
C ASP A 77 -3.38 -18.07 -4.23
N SER A 78 -3.79 -16.84 -3.96
CA SER A 78 -4.17 -16.49 -2.61
C SER A 78 -5.51 -15.80 -2.64
N GLY A 79 -6.39 -16.22 -1.75
CA GLY A 79 -7.69 -15.60 -1.58
C GLY A 79 -7.56 -14.19 -1.02
N PRO A 80 -8.69 -13.48 -0.87
CA PRO A 80 -8.69 -12.14 -0.28
C PRO A 80 -8.14 -12.15 1.13
N MET A 81 -7.39 -11.10 1.47
CA MET A 81 -6.90 -10.88 2.82
C MET A 81 -7.88 -10.01 3.59
N ARG A 82 -7.85 -10.11 4.90
CA ARG A 82 -8.69 -9.31 5.78
C ARG A 82 -7.89 -8.16 6.39
N PRO A 83 -8.55 -7.02 6.69
CA PRO A 83 -7.90 -5.95 7.44
C PRO A 83 -7.33 -6.45 8.77
N VAL A 84 -6.15 -5.92 9.11
CA VAL A 84 -5.43 -6.30 10.32
C VAL A 84 -5.72 -5.26 11.40
N SER A 85 -5.98 -5.73 12.63
CA SER A 85 -6.19 -4.81 13.75
C SER A 85 -4.93 -4.00 14.01
N PRO A 86 -5.03 -2.65 14.07
CA PRO A 86 -3.87 -1.80 14.29
C PRO A 86 -3.41 -1.83 15.74
N PRO A 87 -2.14 -1.44 16.00
CA PRO A 87 -1.67 -1.30 17.38
C PRO A 87 -2.39 -0.16 18.09
N GLU A 88 -2.36 -0.18 19.41
CA GLU A 88 -2.93 0.87 20.26
C GLU A 88 -2.01 2.10 20.23
N GLU A 89 -2.27 3.02 19.31
CA GLU A 89 -1.50 4.24 19.15
C GLU A 89 -2.43 5.41 18.84
N GLY A 90 -1.94 6.63 19.04
CA GLY A 90 -2.72 7.84 18.77
C GLY A 90 -2.98 8.04 17.28
N THR A 91 -4.04 8.79 16.98
CA THR A 91 -4.50 9.05 15.61
C THR A 91 -3.41 9.63 14.71
N ALA A 92 -2.70 10.66 15.18
CA ALA A 92 -1.66 11.30 14.37
C ALA A 92 -0.52 10.35 14.05
N ARG A 93 -0.14 9.50 15.01
CA ARG A 93 0.92 8.52 14.80
C ARG A 93 0.51 7.45 13.80
N LEU A 94 -0.73 6.97 13.89
CA LEU A 94 -1.27 6.00 12.94
C LEU A 94 -1.33 6.58 11.52
N LEU A 95 -1.81 7.82 11.38
CA LEU A 95 -1.85 8.50 10.08
C LEU A 95 -0.45 8.71 9.50
N ASN A 96 0.53 9.03 10.35
CA ASN A 96 1.90 9.19 9.89
C ASN A 96 2.47 7.86 9.36
N GLN A 97 2.13 6.74 10.01
CA GLN A 97 2.48 5.42 9.51
C GLN A 97 1.85 5.15 8.14
N CYS A 98 0.58 5.50 7.99
CA CYS A 98 -0.12 5.36 6.72
C CYS A 98 0.55 6.19 5.62
N PHE A 99 0.93 7.43 5.92
CA PHE A 99 1.61 8.31 4.97
C PHE A 99 2.93 7.69 4.51
N ARG A 100 3.77 7.26 5.44
CA ARG A 100 5.07 6.67 5.13
C ARG A 100 4.95 5.39 4.31
N SER A 101 4.04 4.51 4.71
CA SER A 101 3.82 3.24 4.02
C SER A 101 3.31 3.47 2.59
N THR A 102 2.38 4.41 2.42
CA THR A 102 1.83 4.74 1.11
C THR A 102 2.89 5.36 0.20
N CYS A 103 3.76 6.23 0.73
CA CYS A 103 4.87 6.80 -0.03
C CYS A 103 5.85 5.72 -0.50
N ARG A 104 6.18 4.77 0.36
CA ARG A 104 7.05 3.65 -0.02
C ARG A 104 6.43 2.79 -1.10
N ALA A 105 5.14 2.51 -0.97
CA ALA A 105 4.41 1.74 -1.97
C ALA A 105 4.41 2.47 -3.32
N GLN A 106 4.20 3.79 -3.32
CA GLN A 106 4.23 4.59 -4.54
C GLN A 106 5.56 4.44 -5.27
N ILE A 107 6.66 4.54 -4.54
CA ILE A 107 8.01 4.40 -5.11
C ILE A 107 8.17 3.01 -5.73
N GLU A 108 7.73 1.98 -5.04
CA GLU A 108 7.81 0.61 -5.52
C GLU A 108 6.96 0.40 -6.78
N TYR A 109 5.74 0.92 -6.81
CA TYR A 109 4.87 0.84 -7.97
C TYR A 109 5.49 1.57 -9.18
N LEU A 110 6.07 2.76 -8.95
CA LEU A 110 6.73 3.50 -10.02
C LEU A 110 7.91 2.72 -10.60
N ALA A 111 8.69 2.08 -9.75
CA ALA A 111 9.82 1.26 -10.21
C ALA A 111 9.36 0.11 -11.09
N ARG A 112 8.16 -0.42 -10.88
CA ARG A 112 7.61 -1.53 -11.63
C ARG A 112 6.76 -1.09 -12.82
N SER A 113 6.53 0.20 -12.99
CA SER A 113 5.71 0.73 -14.09
C SER A 113 6.37 0.53 -15.46
N ALA A 114 7.65 0.21 -15.50
CA ALA A 114 8.38 -0.10 -16.73
C ALA A 114 8.26 -1.56 -17.16
N GLU A 115 7.67 -2.43 -16.34
CA GLU A 115 7.51 -3.84 -16.66
C GLU A 115 6.58 -4.03 -17.86
N PRO A 116 6.91 -4.96 -18.81
CA PRO A 116 6.00 -5.28 -19.90
C PRO A 116 4.68 -5.83 -19.36
N GLU A 117 3.59 -5.54 -20.07
CA GLU A 117 2.23 -6.03 -19.78
C GLU A 117 1.62 -5.49 -18.48
N THR A 118 2.34 -5.55 -17.35
CA THR A 118 1.81 -5.13 -16.04
C THR A 118 2.15 -3.69 -15.69
N GLY A 119 3.04 -3.04 -16.42
CA GLY A 119 3.51 -1.69 -16.11
C GLY A 119 2.40 -0.65 -16.03
N ILE A 120 1.38 -0.77 -16.88
CA ILE A 120 0.22 0.14 -16.87
C ILE A 120 -0.52 0.05 -15.54
N VAL A 121 -0.70 -1.17 -15.04
CA VAL A 121 -1.39 -1.40 -13.75
C VAL A 121 -0.57 -0.83 -12.60
N PHE A 122 0.76 -1.03 -12.61
CA PHE A 122 1.64 -0.45 -11.60
C PHE A 122 1.63 1.07 -11.65
N ARG A 123 1.52 1.66 -12.84
CA ARG A 123 1.39 3.11 -12.96
C ARG A 123 0.08 3.60 -12.34
N LEU A 124 -1.02 2.89 -12.58
CA LEU A 124 -2.30 3.20 -11.93
C LEU A 124 -2.19 3.12 -10.41
N LEU A 125 -1.56 2.05 -9.91
CA LEU A 125 -1.35 1.89 -8.46
C LEU A 125 -0.51 3.03 -7.88
N ALA A 126 0.52 3.47 -8.62
CA ALA A 126 1.37 4.59 -8.20
C ALA A 126 0.58 5.90 -8.15
N ASP A 127 -0.24 6.18 -9.15
CA ASP A 127 -1.06 7.38 -9.20
C ASP A 127 -2.11 7.38 -8.08
N ASN A 128 -2.72 6.23 -7.81
CA ASN A 128 -3.67 6.07 -6.70
C ASN A 128 -2.97 6.27 -5.35
N ALA A 129 -1.75 5.76 -5.18
CA ALA A 129 -0.96 5.95 -3.97
C ALA A 129 -0.62 7.42 -3.75
N ALA A 130 -0.24 8.14 -4.81
CA ALA A 130 0.04 9.58 -4.73
C ALA A 130 -1.21 10.35 -4.26
N ALA A 131 -2.39 10.00 -4.78
CA ALA A 131 -3.64 10.63 -4.38
C ALA A 131 -3.95 10.35 -2.90
N ARG A 132 -3.73 9.12 -2.44
CA ARG A 132 -3.91 8.77 -1.03
C ARG A 132 -2.95 9.53 -0.12
N CYS A 133 -1.70 9.68 -0.52
CA CYS A 133 -0.72 10.49 0.25
C CYS A 133 -1.24 11.91 0.46
N ALA A 134 -1.79 12.54 -0.58
CA ALA A 134 -2.36 13.87 -0.48
C ALA A 134 -3.57 13.91 0.46
N GLN A 135 -4.42 12.89 0.40
CA GLN A 135 -5.59 12.78 1.29
C GLN A 135 -5.17 12.61 2.75
N ILE A 136 -4.18 11.75 3.00
CA ILE A 136 -3.65 11.52 4.36
C ILE A 136 -3.05 12.82 4.91
N ALA A 137 -2.27 13.53 4.10
CA ALA A 137 -1.68 14.81 4.52
C ALA A 137 -2.75 15.83 4.90
N ARG A 138 -3.83 15.94 4.13
CA ARG A 138 -4.95 16.83 4.45
C ARG A 138 -5.64 16.42 5.73
N LEU A 139 -5.84 15.12 5.94
CA LEU A 139 -6.45 14.61 7.15
C LEU A 139 -5.58 14.92 8.37
N LEU A 140 -4.27 14.71 8.28
CA LEU A 140 -3.32 15.10 9.34
C LEU A 140 -3.40 16.59 9.65
N GLY A 141 -3.46 17.42 8.62
CA GLY A 141 -3.57 18.87 8.79
C GLY A 141 -4.86 19.28 9.49
N SER A 142 -5.95 18.54 9.28
CA SER A 142 -7.23 18.85 9.90
C SER A 142 -7.30 18.52 11.39
N LEU A 143 -6.37 17.71 11.90
CA LEU A 143 -6.33 17.30 13.30
C LEU A 143 -5.60 18.30 14.19
N GLY A 144 -4.84 19.19 13.58
CA GLY A 144 -4.11 20.24 14.30
C GLY A 144 -4.97 21.44 14.54
#